data_33a7b6c801354a8f97e547a73bdac030
#
_entry.id   33a7b6c801354a8f97e547a73bdac030
#
_cell.length_a   1.000
_cell.length_b   1.000
_cell.length_c   1.000
_cell.angle_alpha   90.00
_cell.angle_beta   90.00
_cell.angle_gamma   90.00
#
_symmetry.space_group_name_H-M   'P 1'
#
loop_
_entity.id
_entity.type
_entity.pdbx_description
1 polymer ?
#
loop_
_entity_poly.entity_id
_entity_poly.type
_entity_poly.pdbx_seq_one_letter_code
_entity_poly.pdbx_strand_id
1 'polypeptide(L)'
;MKITKILILLLVLTLLFSITSYAKDEPAYAKVEQTNENFDTTKTGQGSVGTRYIPLEDKRVKTRVQNADLKYDYDLFGRDYFEYFPLQLGNGEYKVSVFENITDNRYRQVKVKSITAEIKNPLDVFTTSVQTVNWNPEMEIIKKAAELTKGLKTDKQKILAIYNFVIDTFSYDYDKINNIELTYVPDIEKIYKEKNGICYDYSAVLAAMLRSQNIPTKLIKGYSDLVKGYHAWNEVYLADEDRWMVIDSTYDSGLKKKNKKFNMEKDSSKYHGTKEY
;
A
#
# COMPACT_ATOMS: atom_id res chain seq x y z
N MET A 1 33.51 47.30 61.52
CA MET A 1 32.91 46.11 62.11
C MET A 1 31.44 46.06 61.70
N LYS A 2 31.09 45.49 60.56
CA LYS A 2 29.76 45.04 60.19
C LYS A 2 29.92 44.12 58.97
N ILE A 3 29.65 42.86 59.16
CA ILE A 3 29.74 41.77 58.21
C ILE A 3 28.46 41.83 57.36
N THR A 4 28.59 42.10 56.07
CA THR A 4 27.47 42.05 55.13
C THR A 4 27.53 40.70 54.38
N LYS A 5 26.55 39.84 54.67
CA LYS A 5 26.38 38.58 54.02
C LYS A 5 25.88 38.80 52.59
N ILE A 6 26.67 38.40 51.58
CA ILE A 6 26.25 38.36 50.20
C ILE A 6 25.61 37.01 49.95
N LEU A 7 24.30 37.02 49.67
CA LEU A 7 23.51 35.88 49.29
C LEU A 7 23.71 35.66 47.80
N ILE A 8 24.45 34.61 47.44
CA ILE A 8 24.61 34.21 46.03
C ILE A 8 23.39 33.36 45.66
N LEU A 9 22.49 33.94 44.87
CA LEU A 9 21.34 33.25 44.28
C LEU A 9 21.84 32.46 43.05
N LEU A 10 22.00 31.14 43.22
CA LEU A 10 22.28 30.22 42.12
C LEU A 10 20.99 30.06 41.30
N LEU A 11 20.93 30.74 40.16
CA LEU A 11 19.91 30.55 39.13
C LEU A 11 20.23 29.23 38.37
N VAL A 12 19.61 28.12 38.74
CA VAL A 12 19.68 26.88 37.96
C VAL A 12 18.77 27.06 36.75
N LEU A 13 19.38 27.40 35.62
CA LEU A 13 18.71 27.44 34.34
C LEU A 13 18.54 25.99 33.84
N THR A 14 17.39 25.36 34.16
CA THR A 14 17.00 24.09 33.56
C THR A 14 16.65 24.31 32.09
N LEU A 15 17.59 24.04 31.20
CA LEU A 15 17.34 23.84 29.78
C LEU A 15 16.44 22.60 29.63
N LEU A 16 15.16 22.83 29.50
CA LEU A 16 14.22 21.83 28.99
C LEU A 16 14.57 21.60 27.50
N PHE A 17 15.44 20.64 27.24
CA PHE A 17 15.50 20.03 25.95
C PHE A 17 14.14 19.32 25.73
N SER A 18 13.24 19.98 25.02
CA SER A 18 12.11 19.33 24.40
C SER A 18 12.67 18.38 23.35
N ILE A 19 12.87 17.12 23.73
CA ILE A 19 13.01 16.00 22.80
C ILE A 19 11.68 15.96 22.06
N THR A 20 11.60 16.61 20.90
CA THR A 20 10.58 16.31 19.91
C THR A 20 10.88 14.91 19.43
N SER A 21 10.25 13.94 20.10
CA SER A 21 10.10 12.61 19.58
C SER A 21 9.44 12.76 18.20
N TYR A 22 10.21 12.58 17.14
CA TYR A 22 9.64 12.29 15.83
C TYR A 22 8.91 10.96 16.00
N ALA A 23 7.62 11.03 16.32
CA ALA A 23 6.75 9.89 16.15
C ALA A 23 6.86 9.51 14.67
N LYS A 24 7.44 8.35 14.43
CA LYS A 24 7.39 7.70 13.12
C LYS A 24 5.90 7.55 12.86
N ASP A 25 5.36 8.30 11.90
CA ASP A 25 3.95 8.18 11.48
C ASP A 25 3.79 6.75 10.97
N GLU A 26 3.32 5.86 11.85
CA GLU A 26 2.96 4.50 11.46
C GLU A 26 1.72 4.59 10.56
N PRO A 27 1.68 3.78 9.48
CA PRO A 27 0.49 3.73 8.64
C PRO A 27 -0.73 3.45 9.50
N ALA A 28 -1.85 4.11 9.20
CA ALA A 28 -3.08 4.09 10.02
C ALA A 28 -3.78 2.71 9.99
N TYR A 29 -3.14 1.72 10.61
CA TYR A 29 -3.76 0.42 10.91
C TYR A 29 -4.59 0.54 12.19
N ALA A 30 -5.82 0.06 12.17
CA ALA A 30 -6.66 0.04 13.35
C ALA A 30 -5.99 -0.79 14.46
N LYS A 31 -5.71 -0.19 15.62
CA LYS A 31 -5.28 -0.93 16.82
C LYS A 31 -6.38 -1.92 17.19
N VAL A 32 -6.03 -3.19 17.21
CA VAL A 32 -6.93 -4.26 17.62
C VAL A 32 -6.73 -4.54 19.12
N GLU A 33 -7.83 -4.76 19.85
CA GLU A 33 -7.77 -5.31 21.21
C GLU A 33 -6.86 -6.55 21.24
N GLN A 34 -6.09 -6.70 22.31
CA GLN A 34 -5.11 -7.78 22.48
C GLN A 34 -5.77 -9.16 22.42
N THR A 35 -6.02 -9.64 21.21
CA THR A 35 -6.31 -11.06 21.00
C THR A 35 -4.98 -11.76 20.77
N ASN A 36 -4.77 -12.94 21.38
CA ASN A 36 -3.58 -13.78 21.19
C ASN A 36 -3.49 -14.42 19.79
N GLU A 37 -4.30 -13.95 18.85
CA GLU A 37 -4.39 -14.52 17.51
C GLU A 37 -3.44 -13.80 16.54
N ASN A 38 -2.75 -14.60 15.71
CA ASN A 38 -1.86 -14.10 14.68
C ASN A 38 -2.58 -13.86 13.34
N PHE A 39 -3.84 -14.28 13.24
CA PHE A 39 -4.62 -14.22 11.99
C PHE A 39 -6.00 -13.64 12.26
N ASP A 40 -6.38 -12.66 11.43
CA ASP A 40 -7.75 -12.13 11.37
C ASP A 40 -8.41 -12.65 10.09
N THR A 41 -9.48 -13.42 10.27
CA THR A 41 -10.25 -14.03 9.18
C THR A 41 -11.61 -13.35 8.97
N THR A 42 -11.91 -12.27 9.66
CA THR A 42 -13.21 -11.59 9.61
C THR A 42 -13.53 -10.99 8.23
N LYS A 43 -12.49 -10.75 7.42
CA LYS A 43 -12.61 -10.16 6.07
C LYS A 43 -12.41 -11.17 4.93
N THR A 44 -12.39 -12.47 5.20
CA THR A 44 -12.19 -13.48 4.13
C THR A 44 -13.26 -13.44 3.06
N GLY A 45 -14.53 -13.25 3.45
CA GLY A 45 -15.64 -13.08 2.51
C GLY A 45 -15.59 -11.78 1.68
N GLN A 46 -14.74 -10.82 2.07
CA GLN A 46 -14.45 -9.57 1.36
C GLN A 46 -13.15 -9.65 0.55
N GLY A 47 -12.49 -10.82 0.55
CA GLY A 47 -11.30 -11.05 -0.25
C GLY A 47 -9.98 -10.67 0.39
N SER A 48 -9.89 -10.59 1.73
CA SER A 48 -8.61 -10.37 2.42
C SER A 48 -8.49 -11.15 3.73
N VAL A 49 -7.24 -11.37 4.16
CA VAL A 49 -6.89 -11.99 5.43
C VAL A 49 -5.86 -11.15 6.15
N GLY A 50 -6.05 -10.93 7.45
CA GLY A 50 -5.12 -10.20 8.29
C GLY A 50 -4.07 -11.12 8.91
N THR A 51 -2.81 -10.68 8.95
CA THR A 51 -1.76 -11.33 9.76
C THR A 51 -0.99 -10.31 10.59
N ARG A 52 -0.55 -10.75 11.77
CA ARG A 52 0.41 -10.04 12.61
C ARG A 52 1.31 -11.05 13.30
N TYR A 53 2.51 -10.64 13.65
CA TYR A 53 3.41 -11.52 14.39
C TYR A 53 4.55 -10.72 15.04
N ILE A 54 4.82 -10.98 16.31
CA ILE A 54 5.92 -10.40 17.07
C ILE A 54 7.01 -11.47 17.19
N PRO A 55 8.13 -11.36 16.48
CA PRO A 55 9.28 -12.26 16.66
C PRO A 55 9.97 -11.98 18.00
N LEU A 56 10.62 -12.99 18.58
CA LEU A 56 11.39 -12.84 19.82
C LEU A 56 12.62 -11.95 19.68
N GLU A 57 13.16 -11.85 18.49
CA GLU A 57 14.30 -11.01 18.11
C GLU A 57 13.88 -10.13 16.91
N ASP A 58 14.61 -9.05 16.65
CA ASP A 58 14.37 -8.22 15.48
C ASP A 58 14.76 -8.94 14.18
N LYS A 59 13.86 -9.79 13.71
CA LYS A 59 14.01 -10.61 12.49
C LYS A 59 13.05 -10.17 11.41
N ARG A 60 13.48 -10.29 10.16
CA ARG A 60 12.60 -10.19 9.02
C ARG A 60 11.55 -11.28 9.07
N VAL A 61 10.29 -10.90 8.92
CA VAL A 61 9.13 -11.80 8.94
C VAL A 61 8.41 -11.72 7.60
N LYS A 62 7.87 -12.83 7.16
CA LYS A 62 7.06 -12.91 5.94
C LYS A 62 5.72 -13.57 6.20
N THR A 63 4.70 -13.10 5.50
CA THR A 63 3.42 -13.80 5.35
C THR A 63 3.36 -14.42 3.97
N ARG A 64 2.92 -15.68 3.91
CA ARG A 64 2.57 -16.37 2.66
C ARG A 64 1.09 -16.63 2.61
N VAL A 65 0.47 -16.22 1.51
CA VAL A 65 -0.91 -16.53 1.15
C VAL A 65 -0.85 -17.53 -0.01
N GLN A 66 -1.36 -18.74 0.20
CA GLN A 66 -1.27 -19.83 -0.76
C GLN A 66 -2.64 -20.46 -1.00
N ASN A 67 -3.00 -20.69 -2.26
CA ASN A 67 -4.13 -21.49 -2.70
C ASN A 67 -3.62 -22.52 -3.72
N ALA A 68 -3.76 -23.80 -3.43
CA ALA A 68 -3.16 -24.91 -4.17
C ALA A 68 -1.63 -24.68 -4.37
N ASP A 69 -1.15 -24.65 -5.62
CA ASP A 69 0.25 -24.46 -5.95
C ASP A 69 0.65 -22.98 -6.11
N LEU A 70 -0.33 -22.08 -6.17
CA LEU A 70 -0.11 -20.64 -6.33
C LEU A 70 0.13 -19.97 -4.98
N LYS A 71 1.13 -19.09 -4.92
CA LYS A 71 1.51 -18.41 -3.66
C LYS A 71 2.03 -17.01 -3.87
N TYR A 72 1.75 -16.17 -2.88
CA TYR A 72 2.29 -14.84 -2.74
C TYR A 72 2.99 -14.69 -1.39
N ASP A 73 4.21 -14.21 -1.40
CA ASP A 73 5.00 -13.90 -0.21
C ASP A 73 5.08 -12.38 -0.04
N TYR A 74 4.78 -11.92 1.17
CA TYR A 74 4.82 -10.52 1.57
C TYR A 74 5.77 -10.35 2.75
N ASP A 75 6.45 -9.23 2.85
CA ASP A 75 7.11 -8.85 4.10
C ASP A 75 6.05 -8.43 5.12
N LEU A 76 6.16 -8.92 6.35
CA LEU A 76 5.23 -8.63 7.43
C LEU A 76 5.89 -7.66 8.43
N PHE A 77 5.34 -6.47 8.55
CA PHE A 77 5.77 -5.43 9.49
C PHE A 77 4.87 -5.35 10.72
N GLY A 78 3.62 -5.80 10.60
CA GLY A 78 2.62 -5.79 11.66
C GLY A 78 3.07 -6.58 12.87
N ARG A 79 3.26 -5.87 14.00
CA ARG A 79 3.65 -6.44 15.28
C ARG A 79 2.43 -6.55 16.20
N ASP A 80 1.83 -5.45 16.54
CA ASP A 80 0.66 -5.30 17.41
C ASP A 80 -0.64 -4.95 16.65
N TYR A 81 -0.55 -4.78 15.32
CA TYR A 81 -1.68 -4.55 14.42
C TYR A 81 -1.70 -5.56 13.28
N PHE A 82 -2.88 -5.79 12.68
CA PHE A 82 -3.01 -6.65 11.51
C PHE A 82 -2.69 -5.90 10.23
N GLU A 83 -1.81 -6.49 9.41
CA GLU A 83 -1.71 -6.17 8.00
C GLU A 83 -2.59 -7.13 7.20
N TYR A 84 -3.31 -6.59 6.23
CA TYR A 84 -4.22 -7.39 5.41
C TYR A 84 -3.60 -7.71 4.04
N PHE A 85 -3.82 -8.94 3.60
CA PHE A 85 -3.29 -9.48 2.34
C PHE A 85 -4.45 -9.98 1.49
N PRO A 86 -4.42 -9.74 0.15
CA PRO A 86 -5.52 -10.10 -0.72
C PRO A 86 -5.62 -11.63 -0.92
N LEU A 87 -6.84 -12.12 -1.12
CA LEU A 87 -7.16 -13.50 -1.49
C LEU A 87 -7.44 -13.59 -3.00
N GLN A 88 -6.52 -13.04 -3.81
CA GLN A 88 -6.66 -12.87 -5.26
C GLN A 88 -6.54 -14.16 -6.07
N LEU A 89 -6.26 -15.29 -5.42
CA LEU A 89 -6.13 -16.59 -6.08
C LEU A 89 -7.47 -17.32 -6.26
N GLY A 90 -8.60 -16.61 -6.07
CA GLY A 90 -9.94 -17.15 -6.20
C GLY A 90 -10.50 -17.79 -4.93
N ASN A 91 -11.70 -18.39 -5.04
CA ASN A 91 -12.33 -19.10 -3.94
C ASN A 91 -11.65 -20.44 -3.67
N GLY A 92 -11.85 -20.97 -2.45
CA GLY A 92 -11.37 -22.29 -2.02
C GLY A 92 -10.49 -22.23 -0.78
N GLU A 93 -9.74 -23.31 -0.57
CA GLU A 93 -8.89 -23.49 0.60
C GLU A 93 -7.60 -22.73 0.45
N TYR A 94 -7.31 -21.87 1.45
CA TYR A 94 -6.06 -21.16 1.55
C TYR A 94 -5.25 -21.63 2.76
N LYS A 95 -3.94 -21.68 2.59
CA LYS A 95 -2.97 -21.82 3.67
C LYS A 95 -2.26 -20.48 3.86
N VAL A 96 -2.50 -19.84 5.00
CA VAL A 96 -1.83 -18.60 5.38
C VAL A 96 -0.74 -18.93 6.41
N SER A 97 0.51 -18.58 6.12
CA SER A 97 1.66 -18.96 6.93
C SER A 97 2.53 -17.76 7.25
N VAL A 98 3.06 -17.71 8.48
CA VAL A 98 4.07 -16.72 8.89
C VAL A 98 5.42 -17.41 9.00
N PHE A 99 6.45 -16.75 8.47
CA PHE A 99 7.83 -17.24 8.45
C PHE A 99 8.77 -16.23 9.07
N GLU A 100 9.63 -16.67 9.96
CA GLU A 100 10.80 -15.91 10.46
C GLU A 100 12.06 -16.21 9.65
N ASN A 101 12.85 -15.19 9.40
CA ASN A 101 14.19 -15.36 8.84
C ASN A 101 15.10 -16.08 9.83
N ILE A 102 15.86 -17.06 9.36
CA ILE A 102 16.90 -17.76 10.12
C ILE A 102 18.26 -17.16 9.78
N THR A 103 18.58 -17.12 8.49
CA THR A 103 19.81 -16.55 7.93
C THR A 103 19.66 -16.41 6.42
N ASP A 104 20.20 -15.35 5.84
CA ASP A 104 20.12 -15.03 4.41
C ASP A 104 18.67 -15.10 3.89
N ASN A 105 18.42 -15.97 2.91
CA ASN A 105 17.08 -16.21 2.32
C ASN A 105 16.39 -17.47 2.89
N ARG A 106 16.86 -18.01 4.03
CA ARG A 106 16.24 -19.17 4.69
C ARG A 106 15.28 -18.72 5.77
N TYR A 107 14.08 -19.29 5.74
CA TYR A 107 12.99 -18.95 6.63
C TYR A 107 12.41 -20.20 7.28
N ARG A 108 11.98 -20.09 8.53
CA ARG A 108 11.27 -21.12 9.28
C ARG A 108 9.80 -20.71 9.41
N GLN A 109 8.87 -21.63 9.11
CA GLN A 109 7.47 -21.42 9.40
C GLN A 109 7.24 -21.44 10.91
N VAL A 110 6.62 -20.37 11.43
CA VAL A 110 6.35 -20.20 12.88
C VAL A 110 4.86 -20.23 13.20
N LYS A 111 4.01 -19.80 12.25
CA LYS A 111 2.55 -19.87 12.38
C LYS A 111 1.94 -20.31 11.06
N VAL A 112 0.79 -20.96 11.16
CA VAL A 112 -0.02 -21.36 10.00
C VAL A 112 -1.49 -21.43 10.36
N LYS A 113 -2.35 -21.04 9.43
CA LYS A 113 -3.80 -21.18 9.51
C LYS A 113 -4.35 -21.59 8.14
N SER A 114 -5.23 -22.58 8.11
CA SER A 114 -6.06 -22.89 6.94
C SER A 114 -7.36 -22.10 7.05
N ILE A 115 -7.81 -21.52 5.96
CA ILE A 115 -9.04 -20.75 5.85
C ILE A 115 -9.75 -21.11 4.55
N THR A 116 -11.06 -21.04 4.52
CA THR A 116 -11.86 -21.17 3.30
C THR A 116 -12.29 -19.78 2.84
N ALA A 117 -11.96 -19.41 1.62
CA ALA A 117 -12.45 -18.18 1.01
C ALA A 117 -13.70 -18.45 0.19
N GLU A 118 -14.79 -17.77 0.53
CA GLU A 118 -16.08 -17.78 -0.17
C GLU A 118 -16.46 -16.34 -0.54
N ILE A 119 -15.75 -15.79 -1.53
CA ILE A 119 -15.92 -14.42 -2.01
C ILE A 119 -17.07 -14.43 -3.02
N LYS A 120 -18.16 -13.73 -2.70
CA LYS A 120 -19.37 -13.71 -3.54
C LYS A 120 -19.14 -13.01 -4.88
N ASN A 121 -18.45 -11.89 -4.86
CA ASN A 121 -18.06 -11.17 -6.06
C ASN A 121 -16.52 -11.12 -6.15
N PRO A 122 -15.90 -11.81 -7.11
CA PRO A 122 -14.42 -11.82 -7.25
C PRO A 122 -13.79 -10.43 -7.39
N LEU A 123 -14.55 -9.43 -7.83
CA LEU A 123 -14.09 -8.05 -7.96
C LEU A 123 -13.87 -7.37 -6.60
N ASP A 124 -14.53 -7.85 -5.53
CA ASP A 124 -14.40 -7.26 -4.19
C ASP A 124 -12.97 -7.31 -3.65
N VAL A 125 -12.18 -8.32 -4.05
CA VAL A 125 -10.75 -8.41 -3.71
C VAL A 125 -10.00 -7.15 -4.13
N PHE A 126 -10.39 -6.57 -5.26
CA PHE A 126 -9.74 -5.40 -5.86
C PHE A 126 -10.39 -4.06 -5.48
N THR A 127 -11.30 -4.06 -4.51
CA THR A 127 -11.80 -2.86 -3.83
C THR A 127 -11.32 -2.76 -2.38
N THR A 128 -10.76 -3.87 -1.85
CA THR A 128 -10.36 -3.98 -0.44
C THR A 128 -9.02 -3.27 -0.19
N SER A 129 -8.89 -2.65 1.00
CA SER A 129 -7.61 -2.14 1.50
C SER A 129 -6.71 -3.30 1.92
N VAL A 130 -5.51 -3.38 1.36
CA VAL A 130 -4.50 -4.41 1.63
C VAL A 130 -3.12 -3.77 1.74
N GLN A 131 -2.11 -4.48 2.26
CA GLN A 131 -0.78 -3.93 2.51
C GLN A 131 -0.20 -3.16 1.31
N THR A 132 -0.29 -3.71 0.12
CA THR A 132 0.27 -3.10 -1.11
C THR A 132 -0.54 -1.90 -1.64
N VAL A 133 -1.81 -1.80 -1.23
CA VAL A 133 -2.74 -0.71 -1.56
C VAL A 133 -3.50 -0.38 -0.29
N ASN A 134 -2.78 0.21 0.68
CA ASN A 134 -3.33 0.49 2.00
C ASN A 134 -4.04 1.84 2.02
N TRP A 135 -5.34 1.82 2.34
CA TRP A 135 -6.14 3.02 2.43
C TRP A 135 -7.23 2.93 3.52
N ASN A 136 -7.63 4.07 4.01
CA ASN A 136 -8.80 4.22 4.88
C ASN A 136 -9.49 5.57 4.61
N PRO A 137 -10.77 5.75 5.01
CA PRO A 137 -11.53 6.96 4.73
C PRO A 137 -10.96 8.25 5.34
N GLU A 138 -10.12 8.15 6.37
CA GLU A 138 -9.58 9.31 7.08
C GLU A 138 -8.37 9.93 6.37
N MET A 139 -7.73 9.19 5.46
CA MET A 139 -6.59 9.69 4.69
C MET A 139 -6.97 10.88 3.81
N GLU A 140 -6.13 11.91 3.79
CA GLU A 140 -6.39 13.14 3.04
C GLU A 140 -6.50 12.89 1.52
N ILE A 141 -5.71 11.95 0.99
CA ILE A 141 -5.80 11.59 -0.43
C ILE A 141 -7.12 10.87 -0.76
N ILE A 142 -7.70 10.13 0.18
CA ILE A 142 -8.98 9.45 0.01
C ILE A 142 -10.14 10.47 0.08
N LYS A 143 -10.06 11.42 0.99
CA LYS A 143 -10.98 12.58 1.00
C LYS A 143 -10.89 13.36 -0.30
N LYS A 144 -9.67 13.52 -0.85
CA LYS A 144 -9.46 14.13 -2.17
C LYS A 144 -10.10 13.33 -3.30
N ALA A 145 -10.03 11.99 -3.29
CA ALA A 145 -10.75 11.16 -4.27
C ALA A 145 -12.26 11.39 -4.23
N ALA A 146 -12.84 11.44 -3.03
CA ALA A 146 -14.27 11.73 -2.85
C ALA A 146 -14.64 13.13 -3.35
N GLU A 147 -13.80 14.14 -3.11
CA GLU A 147 -13.98 15.50 -3.64
C GLU A 147 -13.98 15.52 -5.17
N LEU A 148 -12.97 14.90 -5.79
CA LEU A 148 -12.80 14.87 -7.26
C LEU A 148 -13.95 14.16 -7.97
N THR A 149 -14.58 13.19 -7.31
CA THR A 149 -15.65 12.37 -7.90
C THR A 149 -17.06 12.85 -7.55
N LYS A 150 -17.15 13.86 -6.69
CA LYS A 150 -18.43 14.40 -6.24
C LYS A 150 -19.30 14.85 -7.41
N GLY A 151 -20.50 14.28 -7.50
CA GLY A 151 -21.48 14.59 -8.55
C GLY A 151 -21.24 13.89 -9.89
N LEU A 152 -20.12 13.18 -10.08
CA LEU A 152 -19.88 12.38 -11.27
C LEU A 152 -20.77 11.13 -11.26
N LYS A 153 -21.32 10.78 -12.44
CA LYS A 153 -22.37 9.76 -12.55
C LYS A 153 -21.84 8.40 -13.01
N THR A 154 -20.76 8.37 -13.76
CA THR A 154 -20.23 7.13 -14.34
C THR A 154 -18.84 6.84 -13.80
N ASP A 155 -18.47 5.55 -13.76
CA ASP A 155 -17.13 5.14 -13.33
C ASP A 155 -16.06 5.69 -14.27
N LYS A 156 -16.31 5.77 -15.57
CA LYS A 156 -15.38 6.40 -16.53
C LYS A 156 -15.08 7.87 -16.18
N GLN A 157 -16.09 8.64 -15.75
CA GLN A 157 -15.87 10.03 -15.31
C GLN A 157 -15.01 10.09 -14.05
N LYS A 158 -15.27 9.21 -13.07
CA LYS A 158 -14.50 9.14 -11.82
C LYS A 158 -13.06 8.69 -12.08
N ILE A 159 -12.88 7.66 -12.91
CA ILE A 159 -11.56 7.17 -13.32
C ILE A 159 -10.77 8.29 -13.96
N LEU A 160 -11.34 8.99 -14.93
CA LEU A 160 -10.67 10.09 -15.62
C LEU A 160 -10.28 11.24 -14.67
N ALA A 161 -11.16 11.60 -13.74
CA ALA A 161 -10.90 12.67 -12.77
C ALA A 161 -9.74 12.31 -11.84
N ILE A 162 -9.74 11.09 -11.28
CA ILE A 162 -8.68 10.59 -10.40
C ILE A 162 -7.37 10.41 -11.17
N TYR A 163 -7.42 9.81 -12.35
CA TYR A 163 -6.25 9.63 -13.22
C TYR A 163 -5.57 10.97 -13.55
N ASN A 164 -6.34 11.97 -13.99
CA ASN A 164 -5.80 13.30 -14.30
C ASN A 164 -5.14 13.92 -13.07
N PHE A 165 -5.78 13.81 -11.91
CA PHE A 165 -5.20 14.29 -10.66
C PHE A 165 -3.86 13.62 -10.36
N VAL A 166 -3.76 12.29 -10.51
CA VAL A 166 -2.52 11.56 -10.24
C VAL A 166 -1.40 11.99 -11.19
N ILE A 167 -1.65 12.02 -12.50
CA ILE A 167 -0.60 12.38 -13.46
C ILE A 167 -0.16 13.86 -13.39
N ASP A 168 -1.01 14.73 -12.83
CA ASP A 168 -0.74 16.15 -12.68
C ASP A 168 -0.07 16.51 -11.35
N THR A 169 -0.34 15.73 -10.31
CA THR A 169 0.10 16.04 -8.95
C THR A 169 1.48 15.49 -8.63
N PHE A 170 1.79 14.28 -9.12
CA PHE A 170 2.99 13.58 -8.69
C PHE A 170 4.15 13.76 -9.65
N SER A 171 5.36 13.72 -9.08
CA SER A 171 6.63 13.69 -9.82
C SER A 171 7.33 12.36 -9.64
N TYR A 172 8.07 11.91 -10.66
CA TYR A 172 8.86 10.69 -10.52
C TYR A 172 10.10 10.92 -9.68
N ASP A 173 10.29 10.04 -8.70
CA ASP A 173 11.40 10.10 -7.73
C ASP A 173 12.55 9.22 -8.21
N TYR A 174 13.53 9.84 -8.88
CA TYR A 174 14.73 9.17 -9.39
C TYR A 174 15.71 8.78 -8.28
N ASP A 175 15.71 9.50 -7.17
CA ASP A 175 16.58 9.18 -6.03
C ASP A 175 16.06 7.97 -5.28
N LYS A 176 14.76 7.90 -5.07
CA LYS A 176 14.09 6.78 -4.43
C LYS A 176 14.30 5.47 -5.20
N ILE A 177 14.12 5.47 -6.52
CA ILE A 177 14.25 4.23 -7.32
C ILE A 177 15.67 3.65 -7.26
N ASN A 178 16.70 4.50 -7.12
CA ASN A 178 18.09 4.06 -7.02
C ASN A 178 18.46 3.51 -5.64
N ASN A 179 17.68 3.83 -4.60
CA ASN A 179 17.95 3.51 -3.20
C ASN A 179 16.83 2.70 -2.54
N ILE A 180 15.90 2.13 -3.34
CA ILE A 180 14.74 1.43 -2.80
C ILE A 180 15.13 0.13 -2.09
N GLU A 181 14.59 -0.08 -0.91
CA GLU A 181 14.76 -1.33 -0.18
C GLU A 181 13.91 -2.45 -0.77
N LEU A 182 14.38 -3.69 -0.66
CA LEU A 182 13.65 -4.89 -1.13
C LEU A 182 12.31 -5.09 -0.40
N THR A 183 12.19 -4.54 0.80
CA THR A 183 11.02 -4.63 1.66
C THR A 183 10.04 -3.46 1.48
N TYR A 184 10.33 -2.56 0.55
CA TYR A 184 9.54 -1.34 0.36
C TYR A 184 8.07 -1.64 0.04
N VAL A 185 7.18 -0.99 0.78
CA VAL A 185 5.73 -0.91 0.55
C VAL A 185 5.32 0.56 0.51
N PRO A 186 4.45 0.99 -0.43
CA PRO A 186 4.02 2.38 -0.52
C PRO A 186 3.28 2.86 0.73
N ASP A 187 3.71 3.98 1.27
CA ASP A 187 2.96 4.77 2.23
C ASP A 187 2.18 5.85 1.47
N ILE A 188 0.91 5.58 1.19
CA ILE A 188 0.07 6.39 0.31
C ILE A 188 -0.10 7.81 0.84
N GLU A 189 -0.24 7.98 2.16
CA GLU A 189 -0.41 9.29 2.77
C GLU A 189 0.89 10.13 2.71
N LYS A 190 2.03 9.48 2.94
CA LYS A 190 3.35 10.11 2.79
C LYS A 190 3.61 10.52 1.35
N ILE A 191 3.33 9.64 0.38
CA ILE A 191 3.46 9.93 -1.05
C ILE A 191 2.58 11.12 -1.43
N TYR A 192 1.36 11.19 -0.91
CA TYR A 192 0.47 12.32 -1.14
C TYR A 192 1.00 13.63 -0.58
N LYS A 193 1.62 13.63 0.60
CA LYS A 193 2.25 14.82 1.19
C LYS A 193 3.47 15.29 0.39
N GLU A 194 4.34 14.36 0.00
CA GLU A 194 5.59 14.64 -0.71
C GLU A 194 5.42 14.93 -2.21
N LYS A 195 4.29 14.54 -2.80
CA LYS A 195 3.97 14.72 -4.24
C LYS A 195 4.99 14.10 -5.18
N ASN A 196 5.71 13.08 -4.73
CA ASN A 196 6.67 12.34 -5.54
C ASN A 196 6.63 10.84 -5.24
N GLY A 197 7.10 10.04 -6.19
CA GLY A 197 7.15 8.59 -6.03
C GLY A 197 7.63 7.87 -7.28
N ILE A 198 7.81 6.56 -7.13
CA ILE A 198 8.16 5.64 -8.23
C ILE A 198 6.90 5.01 -8.83
N CYS A 199 7.06 4.17 -9.86
CA CYS A 199 5.93 3.50 -10.50
C CYS A 199 5.02 2.72 -9.53
N TYR A 200 5.60 2.08 -8.52
CA TYR A 200 4.86 1.38 -7.49
C TYR A 200 3.99 2.34 -6.65
N ASP A 201 4.52 3.52 -6.32
CA ASP A 201 3.80 4.55 -5.58
C ASP A 201 2.62 5.13 -6.38
N TYR A 202 2.85 5.46 -7.64
CA TYR A 202 1.80 5.95 -8.55
C TYR A 202 0.65 4.94 -8.66
N SER A 203 1.01 3.66 -8.87
CA SER A 203 0.03 2.59 -9.02
C SER A 203 -0.75 2.33 -7.73
N ALA A 204 -0.08 2.40 -6.56
CA ALA A 204 -0.72 2.23 -5.27
C ALA A 204 -1.68 3.39 -4.94
N VAL A 205 -1.27 4.63 -5.22
CA VAL A 205 -2.10 5.82 -5.05
C VAL A 205 -3.33 5.77 -5.96
N LEU A 206 -3.14 5.49 -7.26
CA LEU A 206 -4.27 5.38 -8.19
C LEU A 206 -5.25 4.29 -7.77
N ALA A 207 -4.74 3.10 -7.40
CA ALA A 207 -5.57 2.01 -6.94
C ALA A 207 -6.33 2.37 -5.65
N ALA A 208 -5.68 2.97 -4.66
CA ALA A 208 -6.32 3.36 -3.41
C ALA A 208 -7.46 4.38 -3.62
N MET A 209 -7.22 5.40 -4.43
CA MET A 209 -8.22 6.40 -4.77
C MET A 209 -9.42 5.79 -5.50
N LEU A 210 -9.20 4.89 -6.47
CA LEU A 210 -10.26 4.23 -7.22
C LEU A 210 -11.02 3.21 -6.37
N ARG A 211 -10.32 2.37 -5.59
CA ARG A 211 -10.92 1.41 -4.64
C ARG A 211 -11.83 2.11 -3.63
N SER A 212 -11.42 3.26 -3.13
CA SER A 212 -12.24 4.05 -2.20
C SER A 212 -13.54 4.58 -2.82
N GLN A 213 -13.62 4.62 -4.15
CA GLN A 213 -14.84 4.96 -4.91
C GLN A 213 -15.59 3.71 -5.40
N ASN A 214 -15.25 2.53 -4.82
CA ASN A 214 -15.82 1.24 -5.17
C ASN A 214 -15.60 0.83 -6.64
N ILE A 215 -14.47 1.25 -7.24
CA ILE A 215 -14.05 0.88 -8.58
C ILE A 215 -12.94 -0.18 -8.47
N PRO A 216 -13.20 -1.45 -8.86
CA PRO A 216 -12.21 -2.51 -8.74
C PRO A 216 -10.96 -2.16 -9.54
N THR A 217 -9.83 -2.19 -8.85
CA THR A 217 -8.54 -1.76 -9.42
C THR A 217 -7.42 -2.67 -8.93
N LYS A 218 -6.79 -3.36 -9.86
CA LYS A 218 -5.58 -4.15 -9.62
C LYS A 218 -4.35 -3.25 -9.62
N LEU A 219 -3.41 -3.54 -8.76
CA LEU A 219 -2.03 -3.11 -8.88
C LEU A 219 -1.24 -4.26 -9.47
N ILE A 220 -0.66 -4.06 -10.65
CA ILE A 220 0.11 -5.07 -11.37
C ILE A 220 1.59 -4.73 -11.29
N LYS A 221 2.43 -5.73 -11.11
CA LYS A 221 3.88 -5.64 -11.25
C LYS A 221 4.36 -6.59 -12.33
N GLY A 222 5.31 -6.16 -13.16
CA GLY A 222 5.82 -6.96 -14.26
C GLY A 222 6.74 -6.18 -15.18
N TYR A 223 6.62 -6.42 -16.47
CA TYR A 223 7.40 -5.76 -17.51
C TYR A 223 6.49 -5.13 -18.55
N SER A 224 6.96 -4.07 -19.19
CA SER A 224 6.24 -3.41 -20.29
C SER A 224 7.20 -3.16 -21.45
N ASP A 225 6.71 -3.29 -22.67
CA ASP A 225 7.47 -2.90 -23.89
C ASP A 225 7.76 -1.39 -23.94
N LEU A 226 7.05 -0.59 -23.14
CA LEU A 226 7.13 0.87 -23.15
C LEU A 226 8.13 1.43 -22.13
N VAL A 227 8.46 0.65 -21.09
CA VAL A 227 9.30 1.07 -19.96
C VAL A 227 10.39 0.03 -19.72
N LYS A 228 11.63 0.49 -19.62
CA LYS A 228 12.76 -0.41 -19.33
C LYS A 228 12.75 -0.84 -17.86
N GLY A 229 12.88 -2.14 -17.60
CA GLY A 229 13.03 -2.73 -16.26
C GLY A 229 11.69 -3.18 -15.67
N TYR A 230 11.76 -3.59 -14.40
CA TYR A 230 10.58 -4.03 -13.65
C TYR A 230 9.70 -2.81 -13.34
N HIS A 231 8.41 -2.92 -13.57
CA HIS A 231 7.48 -1.81 -13.59
C HIS A 231 6.19 -2.14 -12.82
N ALA A 232 5.42 -1.11 -12.49
CA ALA A 232 4.10 -1.23 -11.89
C ALA A 232 3.09 -0.34 -12.61
N TRP A 233 1.87 -0.86 -12.80
CA TRP A 233 0.74 -0.18 -13.43
C TRP A 233 -0.58 -0.67 -12.81
N ASN A 234 -1.70 -0.22 -13.35
CA ASN A 234 -3.02 -0.64 -12.89
C ASN A 234 -3.83 -1.29 -14.01
N GLU A 235 -4.68 -2.23 -13.62
CA GLU A 235 -5.83 -2.65 -14.40
C GLU A 235 -7.09 -2.22 -13.65
N VAL A 236 -7.94 -1.44 -14.32
CA VAL A 236 -9.17 -0.87 -13.76
C VAL A 236 -10.35 -1.52 -14.44
N TYR A 237 -11.30 -2.06 -13.64
CA TYR A 237 -12.48 -2.71 -14.19
C TYR A 237 -13.51 -1.68 -14.65
N LEU A 238 -13.97 -1.84 -15.89
CA LEU A 238 -15.05 -1.05 -16.48
C LEU A 238 -16.34 -1.87 -16.41
N ALA A 239 -17.18 -1.58 -15.41
CA ALA A 239 -18.40 -2.34 -15.20
C ALA A 239 -19.37 -2.32 -16.39
N ASP A 240 -19.47 -1.17 -17.10
CA ASP A 240 -20.31 -1.01 -18.28
C ASP A 240 -19.84 -1.82 -19.50
N GLU A 241 -18.57 -2.24 -19.53
CA GLU A 241 -17.95 -2.95 -20.64
C GLU A 241 -17.52 -4.39 -20.26
N ASP A 242 -17.68 -4.77 -19.00
CA ASP A 242 -17.28 -6.07 -18.44
C ASP A 242 -15.83 -6.45 -18.80
N ARG A 243 -14.90 -5.52 -18.64
CA ARG A 243 -13.48 -5.71 -18.98
C ARG A 243 -12.54 -4.91 -18.10
N TRP A 244 -11.29 -5.35 -18.05
CA TRP A 244 -10.18 -4.62 -17.46
C TRP A 244 -9.52 -3.69 -18.45
N MET A 245 -9.26 -2.45 -18.04
CA MET A 245 -8.55 -1.43 -18.80
C MET A 245 -7.18 -1.18 -18.18
N VAL A 246 -6.12 -1.26 -18.97
CA VAL A 246 -4.75 -0.96 -18.52
C VAL A 246 -4.53 0.55 -18.45
N ILE A 247 -4.07 1.03 -17.31
CA ILE A 247 -3.68 2.42 -17.05
C ILE A 247 -2.26 2.45 -16.48
N ASP A 248 -1.37 3.22 -17.10
CA ASP A 248 -0.01 3.47 -16.63
C ASP A 248 0.19 4.97 -16.36
N SER A 249 -0.21 5.38 -15.16
CA SER A 249 -0.16 6.78 -14.74
C SER A 249 1.26 7.32 -14.64
N THR A 250 2.25 6.46 -14.34
CA THR A 250 3.66 6.84 -14.28
C THR A 250 4.21 7.17 -15.66
N TYR A 251 3.97 6.29 -16.63
CA TYR A 251 4.39 6.49 -18.02
C TYR A 251 3.77 7.76 -18.59
N ASP A 252 2.47 7.96 -18.38
CA ASP A 252 1.74 9.12 -18.89
C ASP A 252 2.16 10.43 -18.24
N SER A 253 2.42 10.45 -16.94
CA SER A 253 3.00 11.61 -16.25
C SER A 253 4.33 12.00 -16.88
N GLY A 254 5.18 11.01 -17.20
CA GLY A 254 6.44 11.22 -17.91
C GLY A 254 6.28 11.77 -19.34
N LEU A 255 5.28 11.30 -20.08
CA LEU A 255 4.97 11.81 -21.43
C LEU A 255 4.39 13.22 -21.38
N LYS A 256 3.48 13.51 -20.42
CA LYS A 256 2.88 14.81 -20.22
C LYS A 256 3.93 15.89 -19.94
N LYS A 257 4.91 15.60 -19.06
CA LYS A 257 6.02 16.50 -18.76
C LYS A 257 6.91 16.81 -19.98
N LYS A 258 6.93 15.90 -20.95
CA LYS A 258 7.68 16.07 -22.23
C LYS A 258 6.80 16.64 -23.33
N ASN A 259 5.58 17.11 -23.05
CA ASN A 259 4.58 17.56 -24.03
C ASN A 259 4.31 16.56 -25.15
N LYS A 260 4.35 15.25 -24.86
CA LYS A 260 4.03 14.18 -25.80
C LYS A 260 2.58 13.76 -25.66
N LYS A 261 1.97 13.36 -26.76
CA LYS A 261 0.59 12.79 -26.77
C LYS A 261 0.58 11.42 -26.11
N PHE A 262 -0.46 11.12 -25.39
CA PHE A 262 -0.74 9.82 -24.77
C PHE A 262 -2.25 9.58 -24.64
N ASN A 263 -2.64 8.34 -24.52
CA ASN A 263 -3.99 7.92 -24.17
C ASN A 263 -3.97 7.32 -22.75
N MET A 264 -5.03 7.53 -21.97
CA MET A 264 -5.16 6.93 -20.63
C MET A 264 -5.17 5.40 -20.73
N GLU A 265 -6.00 4.84 -21.61
CA GLU A 265 -6.03 3.41 -21.88
C GLU A 265 -4.81 2.99 -22.71
N LYS A 266 -4.15 1.92 -22.24
CA LYS A 266 -2.98 1.34 -22.87
C LYS A 266 -3.32 0.08 -23.67
N ASP A 267 -2.55 -0.20 -24.68
CA ASP A 267 -2.57 -1.49 -25.38
C ASP A 267 -2.07 -2.58 -24.42
N SER A 268 -2.99 -3.44 -23.95
CA SER A 268 -2.69 -4.49 -22.99
C SER A 268 -1.64 -5.49 -23.49
N SER A 269 -1.49 -5.67 -24.80
CA SER A 269 -0.48 -6.55 -25.38
C SER A 269 0.96 -6.11 -25.11
N LYS A 270 1.14 -4.85 -24.64
CA LYS A 270 2.44 -4.27 -24.28
C LYS A 270 2.78 -4.41 -22.78
N TYR A 271 1.91 -5.06 -22.00
CA TYR A 271 2.06 -5.17 -20.54
C TYR A 271 2.02 -6.64 -20.11
N HIS A 272 3.09 -7.10 -19.46
CA HIS A 272 3.33 -8.50 -19.09
C HIS A 272 3.39 -8.63 -17.57
N GLY A 273 2.21 -8.77 -16.94
CA GLY A 273 2.08 -8.90 -15.51
C GLY A 273 2.69 -10.18 -14.97
N THR A 274 3.42 -10.09 -13.87
CA THR A 274 3.97 -11.23 -13.12
C THR A 274 3.33 -11.40 -11.77
N LYS A 275 2.78 -10.32 -11.22
CA LYS A 275 2.07 -10.29 -9.93
C LYS A 275 0.92 -9.29 -9.99
N GLU A 276 -0.19 -9.64 -9.33
CA GLU A 276 -1.35 -8.77 -9.15
C GLU A 276 -1.72 -8.66 -7.66
N TYR A 277 -2.26 -7.50 -7.29
CA TYR A 277 -2.64 -7.20 -5.92
C TYR A 277 -3.96 -6.43 -5.87
#